data_8de2321504ed1813dce38c6a5d45bb66
#
_entry.id   8de2321504ed1813dce38c6a5d45bb66
#
_cell.length_a   1.000
_cell.length_b   1.000
_cell.length_c   1.000
_cell.angle_alpha   90.00
_cell.angle_beta   90.00
_cell.angle_gamma   90.00
#
_symmetry.space_group_name_H-M   'P 1'
#
loop_
_entity.id
_entity.type
_entity.pdbx_description
1 polymer ?
#
loop_
_entity_poly.entity_id
_entity_poly.type
_entity_poly.pdbx_seq_one_letter_code
_entity_poly.pdbx_strand_id
1 'polypeptide(L)'
;PETRLFNKGRFIFGLSQAKEAIRKSNFVVIVEGNMDVISSHQAGVKEAVATSGTAMTEMHLKVLARLSTDIRLAYDGDEAGIKAAERAINMAGELGINLSVVADYQGAKDPDELIQRDPKLWREAVENKKPAIDWLLGKYEEKLDLTTGAGKREYSDIAVKLINYLKDAVERKHYEQLVAGRLNVSVEDLRQKKIDGGVVRRLKKVKIEAEKEQDRTFKTLEDNLLAIMVFGGQAGAKIDLTMPEDEVRLAELSLIFETRYKKWTAEMLEVETKELMERWHKEAIKKGIAELTAKLPTGDDEEDQKILREIRKLQKG
;
A
#
# COMPACT_ATOMS: atom_id res chain seq x y z
N PRO A 1 -12.13 -8.38 -14.36
CA PRO A 1 -12.93 -7.79 -13.30
C PRO A 1 -12.73 -8.58 -12.01
N GLU A 2 -12.67 -7.88 -10.88
CA GLU A 2 -12.65 -8.52 -9.56
C GLU A 2 -14.05 -9.04 -9.23
N THR A 3 -14.13 -10.19 -8.57
CA THR A 3 -15.36 -10.80 -8.10
C THR A 3 -15.22 -11.20 -6.64
N ARG A 4 -16.31 -11.62 -5.99
CA ARG A 4 -16.25 -12.16 -4.62
C ARG A 4 -15.33 -13.39 -4.48
N LEU A 5 -15.16 -14.14 -5.56
CA LEU A 5 -14.33 -15.35 -5.60
C LEU A 5 -12.93 -15.10 -6.16
N PHE A 6 -12.72 -14.01 -6.89
CA PHE A 6 -11.47 -13.66 -7.54
C PHE A 6 -10.99 -12.28 -7.12
N ASN A 7 -9.90 -12.25 -6.37
CA ASN A 7 -9.23 -11.02 -5.92
C ASN A 7 -7.82 -10.98 -6.50
N LYS A 8 -7.58 -10.03 -7.40
CA LYS A 8 -6.27 -9.84 -8.06
C LYS A 8 -5.14 -9.59 -7.07
N GLY A 9 -5.41 -8.88 -5.98
CA GLY A 9 -4.40 -8.60 -4.94
C GLY A 9 -3.95 -9.82 -4.13
N ARG A 10 -4.54 -11.00 -4.37
CA ARG A 10 -4.17 -12.29 -3.76
C ARG A 10 -3.77 -13.34 -4.79
N PHE A 11 -4.10 -13.11 -6.06
CA PHE A 11 -3.86 -14.08 -7.12
C PHE A 11 -2.44 -13.96 -7.65
N ILE A 12 -1.74 -15.08 -7.71
CA ILE A 12 -0.39 -15.18 -8.26
C ILE A 12 -0.44 -16.20 -9.40
N PHE A 13 -0.20 -15.73 -10.62
CA PHE A 13 -0.17 -16.58 -11.81
C PHE A 13 1.06 -17.49 -11.78
N GLY A 14 0.87 -18.74 -12.17
CA GLY A 14 1.94 -19.73 -12.22
C GLY A 14 2.30 -20.37 -10.87
N LEU A 15 1.76 -19.87 -9.72
CA LEU A 15 2.18 -20.33 -8.40
C LEU A 15 1.97 -21.84 -8.17
N SER A 16 0.87 -22.41 -8.67
CA SER A 16 0.59 -23.85 -8.53
C SER A 16 1.65 -24.72 -9.20
N GLN A 17 2.19 -24.28 -10.32
CA GLN A 17 3.25 -24.93 -11.08
C GLN A 17 4.64 -24.67 -10.47
N ALA A 18 4.86 -23.43 -9.99
CA ALA A 18 6.15 -22.98 -9.49
C ALA A 18 6.48 -23.47 -8.05
N LYS A 19 5.48 -23.74 -7.20
CA LYS A 19 5.66 -23.97 -5.77
C LYS A 19 6.69 -25.03 -5.41
N GLU A 20 6.77 -26.13 -6.14
CA GLU A 20 7.73 -27.22 -5.88
C GLU A 20 9.15 -26.80 -6.28
N ALA A 21 9.30 -26.10 -7.42
CA ALA A 21 10.58 -25.55 -7.85
C ALA A 21 11.08 -24.51 -6.84
N ILE A 22 10.22 -23.57 -6.41
CA ILE A 22 10.54 -22.54 -5.40
C ILE A 22 11.04 -23.18 -4.10
N ARG A 23 10.35 -24.20 -3.60
CA ARG A 23 10.77 -24.91 -2.36
C ARG A 23 12.12 -25.59 -2.51
N LYS A 24 12.39 -26.17 -3.68
CA LYS A 24 13.63 -26.89 -3.96
C LYS A 24 14.82 -25.93 -4.13
N SER A 25 14.65 -24.86 -4.87
CA SER A 25 15.68 -23.88 -5.17
C SER A 25 15.83 -22.80 -4.09
N ASN A 26 14.80 -22.67 -3.22
CA ASN A 26 14.71 -21.68 -2.15
C ASN A 26 14.78 -20.21 -2.65
N PHE A 27 14.24 -19.95 -3.84
CA PHE A 27 14.01 -18.59 -4.33
C PHE A 27 12.75 -18.53 -5.20
N VAL A 28 12.20 -17.33 -5.40
CA VAL A 28 11.11 -17.07 -6.33
C VAL A 28 11.45 -15.89 -7.22
N VAL A 29 11.09 -15.97 -8.49
CA VAL A 29 11.22 -14.86 -9.46
C VAL A 29 9.85 -14.28 -9.74
N ILE A 30 9.69 -12.97 -9.55
CA ILE A 30 8.45 -12.25 -9.87
C ILE A 30 8.66 -11.47 -11.14
N VAL A 31 7.95 -11.87 -12.20
CA VAL A 31 7.90 -11.19 -13.49
C VAL A 31 6.60 -10.38 -13.61
N GLU A 32 6.49 -9.49 -14.60
CA GLU A 32 5.33 -8.61 -14.73
C GLU A 32 4.13 -9.32 -15.34
N GLY A 33 4.33 -10.03 -16.43
CA GLY A 33 3.28 -10.60 -17.25
C GLY A 33 3.14 -12.12 -17.15
N ASN A 34 1.97 -12.61 -17.54
CA ASN A 34 1.70 -14.05 -17.60
C ASN A 34 2.54 -14.74 -18.68
N MET A 35 2.83 -14.04 -19.79
CA MET A 35 3.66 -14.58 -20.86
C MET A 35 5.10 -14.78 -20.39
N ASP A 36 5.64 -13.82 -19.61
CA ASP A 36 6.98 -13.95 -19.03
C ASP A 36 7.11 -15.18 -18.13
N VAL A 37 6.05 -15.55 -17.40
CA VAL A 37 6.02 -16.79 -16.61
C VAL A 37 6.10 -18.01 -17.52
N ILE A 38 5.32 -18.03 -18.60
CA ILE A 38 5.28 -19.17 -19.53
C ILE A 38 6.66 -19.33 -20.20
N SER A 39 7.22 -18.26 -20.75
CA SER A 39 8.54 -18.24 -21.37
C SER A 39 9.65 -18.64 -20.37
N SER A 40 9.58 -18.12 -19.14
CA SER A 40 10.52 -18.49 -18.06
C SER A 40 10.47 -19.98 -17.76
N HIS A 41 9.30 -20.57 -17.61
CA HIS A 41 9.13 -22.00 -17.35
C HIS A 41 9.66 -22.86 -18.51
N GLN A 42 9.42 -22.43 -19.77
CA GLN A 42 9.96 -23.09 -20.95
C GLN A 42 11.50 -23.00 -21.00
N ALA A 43 12.05 -21.86 -20.59
CA ALA A 43 13.50 -21.66 -20.46
C ALA A 43 14.11 -22.41 -19.26
N GLY A 44 13.28 -23.09 -18.44
CA GLY A 44 13.68 -23.90 -17.28
C GLY A 44 13.83 -23.14 -15.98
N VAL A 45 13.44 -21.84 -15.91
CA VAL A 45 13.28 -21.07 -14.68
C VAL A 45 11.84 -21.28 -14.17
N LYS A 46 11.61 -22.41 -13.52
CA LYS A 46 10.29 -22.84 -13.04
C LYS A 46 9.82 -22.11 -11.78
N GLU A 47 10.68 -21.32 -11.16
CA GLU A 47 10.45 -20.49 -9.99
C GLU A 47 9.73 -19.18 -10.32
N ALA A 48 9.47 -18.89 -11.61
CA ALA A 48 8.83 -17.67 -12.05
C ALA A 48 7.32 -17.66 -11.78
N VAL A 49 6.82 -16.52 -11.29
CA VAL A 49 5.42 -16.22 -11.04
C VAL A 49 5.11 -14.76 -11.40
N ALA A 50 3.83 -14.42 -11.62
CA ALA A 50 3.44 -13.04 -11.90
C ALA A 50 2.25 -12.57 -11.08
N THR A 51 2.14 -11.24 -10.89
CA THR A 51 0.99 -10.57 -10.25
C THR A 51 -0.15 -10.26 -11.24
N SER A 52 -0.03 -10.71 -12.48
CA SER A 52 -1.09 -10.69 -13.53
C SER A 52 -1.69 -9.29 -13.79
N GLY A 53 -0.83 -8.32 -14.09
CA GLY A 53 -1.25 -6.96 -14.45
C GLY A 53 -1.84 -6.15 -13.28
N THR A 54 -1.49 -6.50 -12.05
CA THR A 54 -1.74 -5.68 -10.86
C THR A 54 -0.45 -5.36 -10.13
N ALA A 55 -0.41 -4.22 -9.43
CA ALA A 55 0.73 -3.91 -8.59
C ALA A 55 0.90 -4.99 -7.49
N MET A 56 2.15 -5.30 -7.15
CA MET A 56 2.45 -6.18 -6.02
C MET A 56 1.78 -5.69 -4.74
N THR A 57 1.22 -6.62 -3.98
CA THR A 57 0.59 -6.37 -2.69
C THR A 57 1.34 -7.06 -1.57
N GLU A 58 1.15 -6.60 -0.34
CA GLU A 58 1.66 -7.27 0.85
C GLU A 58 1.17 -8.73 0.97
N MET A 59 -0.05 -9.01 0.48
CA MET A 59 -0.59 -10.36 0.48
C MET A 59 0.16 -11.29 -0.49
N HIS A 60 0.55 -10.79 -1.67
CA HIS A 60 1.42 -11.53 -2.60
C HIS A 60 2.74 -11.91 -1.92
N LEU A 61 3.41 -10.94 -1.29
CA LEU A 61 4.66 -11.19 -0.57
C LEU A 61 4.49 -12.17 0.59
N LYS A 62 3.43 -12.04 1.39
CA LYS A 62 3.12 -12.98 2.48
C LYS A 62 2.90 -14.41 2.00
N VAL A 63 2.27 -14.60 0.84
CA VAL A 63 2.06 -15.93 0.26
C VAL A 63 3.40 -16.51 -0.21
N LEU A 64 4.21 -15.72 -0.93
CA LEU A 64 5.50 -16.15 -1.45
C LEU A 64 6.53 -16.40 -0.34
N ALA A 65 6.55 -15.58 0.70
CA ALA A 65 7.45 -15.72 1.85
C ALA A 65 7.26 -17.04 2.64
N ARG A 66 6.09 -17.68 2.51
CA ARG A 66 5.86 -19.03 3.06
C ARG A 66 6.61 -20.13 2.29
N LEU A 67 7.03 -19.85 1.06
CA LEU A 67 7.77 -20.76 0.20
C LEU A 67 9.26 -20.46 0.21
N SER A 68 9.62 -19.18 0.10
CA SER A 68 11.00 -18.69 0.20
C SER A 68 11.03 -17.20 0.59
N THR A 69 12.04 -16.79 1.34
CA THR A 69 12.33 -15.38 1.65
C THR A 69 13.27 -14.73 0.65
N ASP A 70 13.90 -15.49 -0.28
CA ASP A 70 14.68 -14.96 -1.39
C ASP A 70 13.75 -14.64 -2.57
N ILE A 71 13.35 -13.36 -2.68
CA ILE A 71 12.44 -12.90 -3.73
C ILE A 71 13.22 -12.03 -4.71
N ARG A 72 13.17 -12.40 -6.00
CA ARG A 72 13.88 -11.75 -7.10
C ARG A 72 12.86 -11.07 -8.02
N LEU A 73 12.91 -9.74 -8.08
CA LEU A 73 12.06 -8.96 -8.99
C LEU A 73 12.70 -8.92 -10.37
N ALA A 74 11.96 -9.31 -11.37
CA ALA A 74 12.34 -9.21 -12.77
C ALA A 74 11.38 -8.24 -13.47
N TYR A 75 11.50 -6.96 -13.13
CA TYR A 75 10.72 -5.87 -13.69
C TYR A 75 11.50 -5.14 -14.77
N ASP A 76 10.80 -4.47 -15.67
CA ASP A 76 11.39 -3.61 -16.66
C ASP A 76 12.22 -2.51 -15.98
N GLY A 77 13.35 -2.15 -16.59
CA GLY A 77 14.27 -1.12 -16.05
C GLY A 77 13.76 0.32 -16.20
N ASP A 78 12.50 0.50 -16.58
CA ASP A 78 11.84 1.77 -16.78
C ASP A 78 11.42 2.48 -15.45
N GLU A 79 10.83 3.65 -15.56
CA GLU A 79 10.39 4.43 -14.41
C GLU A 79 9.27 3.73 -13.61
N ALA A 80 8.42 2.97 -14.28
CA ALA A 80 7.34 2.24 -13.63
C ALA A 80 7.90 1.07 -12.81
N GLY A 81 8.86 0.32 -13.35
CA GLY A 81 9.57 -0.76 -12.66
C GLY A 81 10.37 -0.26 -11.45
N ILE A 82 11.05 0.91 -11.57
CA ILE A 82 11.74 1.54 -10.44
C ILE A 82 10.76 1.86 -9.29
N LYS A 83 9.62 2.48 -9.59
CA LYS A 83 8.58 2.77 -8.60
C LYS A 83 7.94 1.50 -8.01
N ALA A 84 7.81 0.44 -8.80
CA ALA A 84 7.32 -0.85 -8.34
C ALA A 84 8.30 -1.51 -7.38
N ALA A 85 9.61 -1.50 -7.69
CA ALA A 85 10.66 -2.01 -6.82
C ALA A 85 10.74 -1.23 -5.49
N GLU A 86 10.63 0.11 -5.52
CA GLU A 86 10.62 0.93 -4.30
C GLU A 86 9.45 0.56 -3.37
N ARG A 87 8.26 0.35 -3.94
CA ARG A 87 7.09 -0.12 -3.16
C ARG A 87 7.31 -1.51 -2.59
N ALA A 88 7.91 -2.41 -3.38
CA ALA A 88 8.20 -3.77 -2.95
C ALA A 88 9.19 -3.80 -1.77
N ILE A 89 10.25 -2.98 -1.78
CA ILE A 89 11.22 -2.86 -0.67
C ILE A 89 10.52 -2.43 0.62
N ASN A 90 9.62 -1.44 0.55
CA ASN A 90 8.86 -1.00 1.72
C ASN A 90 8.07 -2.14 2.36
N MET A 91 7.35 -2.93 1.53
CA MET A 91 6.56 -4.06 2.00
C MET A 91 7.45 -5.23 2.49
N ALA A 92 8.55 -5.51 1.80
CA ALA A 92 9.48 -6.59 2.12
C ALA A 92 10.18 -6.38 3.46
N GLY A 93 10.59 -5.13 3.76
CA GLY A 93 11.23 -4.78 5.02
C GLY A 93 10.37 -5.10 6.24
N GLU A 94 9.05 -4.99 6.15
CA GLU A 94 8.12 -5.35 7.24
C GLU A 94 8.02 -6.87 7.45
N LEU A 95 8.26 -7.65 6.41
CA LEU A 95 8.10 -9.11 6.40
C LEU A 95 9.40 -9.90 6.59
N GLY A 96 10.56 -9.23 6.65
CA GLY A 96 11.86 -9.89 6.74
C GLY A 96 12.24 -10.65 5.47
N ILE A 97 11.87 -10.11 4.30
CA ILE A 97 12.11 -10.70 2.98
C ILE A 97 13.40 -10.13 2.39
N ASN A 98 14.27 -11.01 1.88
CA ASN A 98 15.45 -10.64 1.11
C ASN A 98 15.04 -10.34 -0.33
N LEU A 99 14.90 -9.05 -0.64
CA LEU A 99 14.48 -8.59 -1.96
C LEU A 99 15.69 -8.26 -2.83
N SER A 100 15.73 -8.84 -4.02
CA SER A 100 16.74 -8.58 -5.05
C SER A 100 16.08 -8.27 -6.40
N VAL A 101 16.84 -7.76 -7.34
CA VAL A 101 16.39 -7.42 -8.70
C VAL A 101 17.26 -8.18 -9.71
N VAL A 102 16.61 -8.76 -10.70
CA VAL A 102 17.25 -9.24 -11.92
C VAL A 102 17.51 -8.01 -12.78
N ALA A 103 18.74 -7.50 -12.76
CA ALA A 103 19.07 -6.16 -13.24
C ALA A 103 19.66 -6.11 -14.65
N ASP A 104 20.17 -7.22 -15.15
CA ASP A 104 20.89 -7.28 -16.41
C ASP A 104 20.19 -8.17 -17.43
N TYR A 105 19.48 -7.52 -18.33
CA TYR A 105 18.86 -8.19 -19.49
C TYR A 105 19.73 -8.14 -20.75
N GLN A 106 21.03 -7.77 -20.63
CA GLN A 106 21.96 -7.74 -21.76
C GLN A 106 21.43 -6.98 -22.98
N GLY A 107 20.75 -5.85 -22.73
CA GLY A 107 20.14 -5.02 -23.75
C GLY A 107 18.81 -5.56 -24.32
N ALA A 108 18.24 -6.64 -23.76
CA ALA A 108 16.84 -7.00 -23.99
C ALA A 108 15.90 -6.11 -23.18
N LYS A 109 14.68 -5.93 -23.66
CA LYS A 109 13.67 -5.06 -23.04
C LYS A 109 13.03 -5.72 -21.82
N ASP A 110 12.75 -7.01 -21.92
CA ASP A 110 12.04 -7.81 -20.95
C ASP A 110 12.57 -9.26 -20.91
N PRO A 111 12.14 -10.08 -19.95
CA PRO A 111 12.54 -11.48 -19.86
C PRO A 111 12.22 -12.29 -21.12
N ASP A 112 11.08 -12.05 -21.76
CA ASP A 112 10.66 -12.81 -22.94
C ASP A 112 11.62 -12.59 -24.12
N GLU A 113 11.99 -11.33 -24.39
CA GLU A 113 12.97 -11.01 -25.44
C GLU A 113 14.34 -11.64 -25.15
N LEU A 114 14.79 -11.62 -23.89
CA LEU A 114 16.06 -12.24 -23.50
C LEU A 114 16.03 -13.76 -23.72
N ILE A 115 14.92 -14.40 -23.34
CA ILE A 115 14.69 -15.85 -23.53
C ILE A 115 14.67 -16.23 -25.00
N GLN A 116 14.06 -15.41 -25.86
CA GLN A 116 14.04 -15.64 -27.31
C GLN A 116 15.42 -15.55 -27.94
N ARG A 117 16.32 -14.75 -27.40
CA ARG A 117 17.73 -14.69 -27.83
C ARG A 117 18.50 -15.94 -27.42
N ASP A 118 18.50 -16.28 -26.15
CA ASP A 118 19.05 -17.54 -25.60
C ASP A 118 18.47 -17.79 -24.19
N PRO A 119 17.76 -18.91 -23.98
CA PRO A 119 17.23 -19.29 -22.66
C PRO A 119 18.30 -19.39 -21.55
N LYS A 120 19.57 -19.59 -21.89
CA LYS A 120 20.65 -19.63 -20.88
C LYS A 120 20.91 -18.26 -20.29
N LEU A 121 20.83 -17.21 -21.10
CA LEU A 121 21.03 -15.82 -20.63
C LEU A 121 20.00 -15.43 -19.56
N TRP A 122 18.77 -15.90 -19.68
CA TRP A 122 17.77 -15.68 -18.68
C TRP A 122 18.10 -16.33 -17.32
N ARG A 123 18.57 -17.57 -17.35
CA ARG A 123 19.00 -18.27 -16.12
C ARG A 123 20.19 -17.57 -15.47
N GLU A 124 21.18 -17.15 -16.26
CA GLU A 124 22.33 -16.39 -15.79
C GLU A 124 21.89 -15.05 -15.18
N ALA A 125 20.97 -14.33 -15.82
CA ALA A 125 20.44 -13.07 -15.31
C ALA A 125 19.75 -13.26 -13.96
N VAL A 126 18.94 -14.32 -13.79
CA VAL A 126 18.26 -14.66 -12.53
C VAL A 126 19.27 -15.02 -11.43
N GLU A 127 20.37 -15.69 -11.75
CA GLU A 127 21.44 -16.04 -10.80
C GLU A 127 22.24 -14.80 -10.39
N ASN A 128 22.52 -13.89 -11.34
CA ASN A 128 23.30 -12.66 -11.15
C ASN A 128 22.46 -11.49 -10.59
N LYS A 129 21.53 -11.81 -9.67
CA LYS A 129 20.69 -10.81 -9.01
C LYS A 129 21.51 -9.79 -8.23
N LYS A 130 20.97 -8.57 -8.11
CA LYS A 130 21.50 -7.51 -7.24
C LYS A 130 20.55 -7.25 -6.07
N PRO A 131 21.05 -6.93 -4.85
CA PRO A 131 20.18 -6.44 -3.79
C PRO A 131 19.32 -5.27 -4.29
N ALA A 132 18.03 -5.28 -3.96
CA ALA A 132 17.11 -4.30 -4.52
C ALA A 132 17.48 -2.85 -4.13
N ILE A 133 18.03 -2.66 -2.93
CA ILE A 133 18.49 -1.34 -2.47
C ILE A 133 19.70 -0.87 -3.29
N ASP A 134 20.68 -1.74 -3.54
CA ASP A 134 21.86 -1.38 -4.35
C ASP A 134 21.45 -0.96 -5.78
N TRP A 135 20.53 -1.73 -6.37
CA TRP A 135 20.00 -1.43 -7.69
C TRP A 135 19.27 -0.09 -7.73
N LEU A 136 18.38 0.17 -6.75
CA LEU A 136 17.66 1.44 -6.68
C LEU A 136 18.57 2.63 -6.43
N LEU A 137 19.52 2.52 -5.51
CA LEU A 137 20.50 3.58 -5.25
C LEU A 137 21.27 3.90 -6.51
N GLY A 138 21.73 2.87 -7.26
CA GLY A 138 22.41 3.06 -8.56
C GLY A 138 21.51 3.76 -9.59
N LYS A 139 20.22 3.39 -9.70
CA LYS A 139 19.28 4.03 -10.62
C LYS A 139 19.03 5.50 -10.32
N TYR A 140 19.03 5.89 -9.04
CA TYR A 140 18.91 7.28 -8.66
C TYR A 140 20.23 8.06 -8.84
N GLU A 141 21.38 7.42 -8.70
CA GLU A 141 22.69 8.02 -9.03
C GLU A 141 22.82 8.34 -10.53
N GLU A 142 22.31 7.45 -11.39
CA GLU A 142 22.29 7.69 -12.84
C GLU A 142 21.42 8.91 -13.22
N LYS A 143 20.39 9.24 -12.41
CA LYS A 143 19.41 10.29 -12.68
C LYS A 143 19.72 11.64 -12.05
N LEU A 144 20.44 11.65 -10.94
CA LEU A 144 20.65 12.83 -10.10
C LEU A 144 22.08 13.31 -10.17
N ASP A 145 22.26 14.62 -10.32
CA ASP A 145 23.60 15.23 -10.28
C ASP A 145 24.08 15.38 -8.83
N LEU A 146 24.87 14.42 -8.36
CA LEU A 146 25.44 14.42 -7.01
C LEU A 146 26.58 15.42 -6.80
N THR A 147 26.95 16.21 -7.81
CA THR A 147 27.90 17.32 -7.63
C THR A 147 27.22 18.55 -7.06
N THR A 148 25.89 18.68 -7.21
CA THR A 148 25.08 19.78 -6.72
C THR A 148 24.49 19.51 -5.35
N GLY A 149 24.29 20.60 -4.56
CA GLY A 149 23.61 20.50 -3.26
C GLY A 149 22.15 20.04 -3.38
N ALA A 150 21.47 20.39 -4.48
CA ALA A 150 20.09 19.97 -4.75
C ALA A 150 20.03 18.46 -5.04
N GLY A 151 20.87 17.94 -5.92
CA GLY A 151 20.94 16.51 -6.23
C GLY A 151 21.35 15.68 -5.01
N LYS A 152 22.34 16.14 -4.22
CA LYS A 152 22.69 15.48 -2.95
C LYS A 152 21.52 15.43 -1.96
N ARG A 153 20.72 16.50 -1.87
CA ARG A 153 19.54 16.54 -1.02
C ARG A 153 18.52 15.50 -1.46
N GLU A 154 18.15 15.52 -2.74
CA GLU A 154 17.15 14.60 -3.29
C GLU A 154 17.59 13.13 -3.16
N TYR A 155 18.81 12.83 -3.53
CA TYR A 155 19.36 11.48 -3.37
C TYR A 155 19.36 11.02 -1.91
N SER A 156 19.79 11.88 -0.97
CA SER A 156 19.80 11.52 0.45
C SER A 156 18.40 11.35 1.03
N ASP A 157 17.38 12.07 0.55
CA ASP A 157 15.97 11.87 0.95
C ASP A 157 15.48 10.47 0.53
N ILE A 158 15.81 10.05 -0.67
CA ILE A 158 15.47 8.73 -1.20
C ILE A 158 16.23 7.64 -0.44
N ALA A 159 17.54 7.78 -0.32
CA ALA A 159 18.42 6.81 0.34
C ALA A 159 18.02 6.59 1.82
N VAL A 160 17.80 7.66 2.58
CA VAL A 160 17.37 7.57 3.98
C VAL A 160 16.01 6.87 4.10
N LYS A 161 15.10 7.11 3.15
CA LYS A 161 13.81 6.43 3.11
C LYS A 161 13.98 4.92 2.89
N LEU A 162 14.81 4.50 1.94
CA LEU A 162 15.10 3.09 1.66
C LEU A 162 15.77 2.40 2.86
N ILE A 163 16.80 3.02 3.46
CA ILE A 163 17.51 2.51 4.63
C ILE A 163 16.56 2.31 5.82
N ASN A 164 15.55 3.19 5.97
CA ASN A 164 14.57 3.08 7.05
C ASN A 164 13.66 1.85 6.93
N TYR A 165 13.54 1.23 5.76
CA TYR A 165 12.78 -0.01 5.58
C TYR A 165 13.56 -1.25 6.04
N LEU A 166 14.88 -1.18 6.17
CA LEU A 166 15.72 -2.28 6.65
C LEU A 166 15.50 -2.50 8.16
N LYS A 167 15.25 -3.73 8.55
CA LYS A 167 15.11 -4.10 9.98
C LYS A 167 16.45 -4.42 10.63
N ASP A 168 17.34 -5.05 9.87
CA ASP A 168 18.65 -5.43 10.38
C ASP A 168 19.54 -4.20 10.62
N ALA A 169 20.12 -4.11 11.81
CA ALA A 169 20.92 -2.96 12.23
C ALA A 169 22.29 -2.92 11.53
N VAL A 170 22.85 -4.10 11.20
CA VAL A 170 24.16 -4.19 10.53
C VAL A 170 24.00 -3.79 9.07
N GLU A 171 22.96 -4.29 8.42
CA GLU A 171 22.61 -3.94 7.05
C GLU A 171 22.33 -2.44 6.93
N ARG A 172 21.55 -1.86 7.86
CA ARG A 172 21.31 -0.40 7.91
C ARG A 172 22.60 0.38 8.01
N LYS A 173 23.51 -0.03 8.92
CA LYS A 173 24.79 0.65 9.10
C LYS A 173 25.65 0.57 7.83
N HIS A 174 25.64 -0.55 7.15
CA HIS A 174 26.32 -0.72 5.87
C HIS A 174 25.85 0.32 4.84
N TYR A 175 24.54 0.44 4.64
CA TYR A 175 23.98 1.39 3.67
C TYR A 175 24.11 2.86 4.14
N GLU A 176 24.04 3.16 5.42
CA GLU A 176 24.33 4.50 5.96
C GLU A 176 25.78 4.91 5.59
N GLN A 177 26.77 4.03 5.78
CA GLN A 177 28.16 4.29 5.43
C GLN A 177 28.36 4.45 3.92
N LEU A 178 27.74 3.57 3.13
CA LEU A 178 27.81 3.61 1.68
C LEU A 178 27.26 4.92 1.11
N VAL A 179 26.07 5.34 1.56
CA VAL A 179 25.43 6.58 1.10
C VAL A 179 26.17 7.82 1.60
N ALA A 180 26.64 7.84 2.85
CA ALA A 180 27.45 8.92 3.38
C ALA A 180 28.74 9.13 2.57
N GLY A 181 29.42 8.03 2.22
CA GLY A 181 30.60 8.06 1.35
C GLY A 181 30.31 8.62 -0.05
N ARG A 182 29.22 8.19 -0.68
CA ARG A 182 28.81 8.69 -2.01
C ARG A 182 28.49 10.18 -2.03
N LEU A 183 27.89 10.69 -0.95
CA LEU A 183 27.55 12.10 -0.79
C LEU A 183 28.72 12.96 -0.29
N ASN A 184 29.79 12.33 0.16
CA ASN A 184 30.92 12.98 0.85
C ASN A 184 30.44 13.80 2.07
N VAL A 185 29.66 13.15 2.95
CA VAL A 185 29.17 13.71 4.22
C VAL A 185 29.46 12.73 5.36
N SER A 186 29.29 13.16 6.61
CA SER A 186 29.40 12.25 7.75
C SER A 186 28.16 11.36 7.89
N VAL A 187 28.31 10.18 8.50
CA VAL A 187 27.17 9.31 8.82
C VAL A 187 26.22 9.99 9.81
N GLU A 188 26.76 10.83 10.70
CA GLU A 188 26.02 11.63 11.69
C GLU A 188 25.11 12.63 11.00
N ASP A 189 25.57 13.35 9.97
CA ASP A 189 24.74 14.28 9.19
C ASP A 189 23.58 13.54 8.51
N LEU A 190 23.85 12.34 7.96
CA LEU A 190 22.83 11.52 7.34
C LEU A 190 21.79 11.03 8.38
N ARG A 191 22.23 10.68 9.59
CA ARG A 191 21.35 10.27 10.69
C ARG A 191 20.52 11.41 11.23
N GLN A 192 21.07 12.62 11.34
CA GLN A 192 20.31 13.81 11.74
C GLN A 192 19.16 14.07 10.77
N LYS A 193 19.43 14.02 9.48
CA LYS A 193 18.38 14.13 8.44
C LYS A 193 17.27 13.07 8.58
N LYS A 194 17.62 11.86 9.00
CA LYS A 194 16.67 10.77 9.27
C LYS A 194 15.72 11.12 10.44
N ILE A 195 16.24 11.74 11.51
CA ILE A 195 15.45 12.13 12.67
C ILE A 195 14.43 13.19 12.25
N ASP A 196 14.88 14.25 11.60
CA ASP A 196 14.03 15.37 11.16
C ASP A 196 12.92 14.92 10.21
N GLY A 197 13.27 14.10 9.19
CA GLY A 197 12.30 13.53 8.27
C GLY A 197 11.34 12.51 8.91
N GLY A 198 11.82 11.76 9.92
CA GLY A 198 11.05 10.74 10.63
C GLY A 198 9.93 11.32 11.51
N VAL A 199 10.19 12.44 12.19
CA VAL A 199 9.19 13.11 13.04
C VAL A 199 8.02 13.65 12.21
N VAL A 200 8.31 14.37 11.12
CA VAL A 200 7.29 14.95 10.24
C VAL A 200 6.44 13.83 9.59
N ARG A 201 7.07 12.71 9.20
CA ARG A 201 6.37 11.59 8.55
C ARG A 201 5.50 10.81 9.53
N ARG A 202 5.94 10.62 10.79
CA ARG A 202 5.16 9.95 11.85
C ARG A 202 3.89 10.73 12.17
N LEU A 203 4.00 12.04 12.32
CA LEU A 203 2.84 12.91 12.58
C LEU A 203 1.85 12.89 11.40
N LYS A 204 2.35 12.95 10.15
CA LYS A 204 1.50 12.86 8.95
C LYS A 204 0.81 11.48 8.81
N LYS A 205 1.53 10.38 9.07
CA LYS A 205 0.98 9.02 8.97
C LYS A 205 -0.11 8.79 10.02
N VAL A 206 0.14 9.17 11.28
CA VAL A 206 -0.84 9.06 12.37
C VAL A 206 -2.10 9.87 12.07
N LYS A 207 -1.96 11.09 11.52
CA LYS A 207 -3.10 11.92 11.15
C LYS A 207 -3.93 11.29 10.02
N ILE A 208 -3.28 10.80 8.95
CA ILE A 208 -3.97 10.16 7.80
C ILE A 208 -4.65 8.85 8.21
N GLU A 209 -4.02 8.03 9.08
CA GLU A 209 -4.63 6.79 9.55
C GLU A 209 -5.82 7.06 10.46
N ALA A 210 -5.72 8.05 11.36
CA ALA A 210 -6.84 8.46 12.22
C ALA A 210 -8.02 9.01 11.41
N GLU A 211 -7.76 9.84 10.39
CA GLU A 211 -8.81 10.36 9.49
C GLU A 211 -9.49 9.23 8.69
N LYS A 212 -8.72 8.26 8.17
CA LYS A 212 -9.27 7.11 7.44
C LYS A 212 -10.07 6.16 8.34
N GLU A 213 -9.64 5.96 9.57
CA GLU A 213 -10.34 5.10 10.53
C GLU A 213 -11.63 5.76 11.00
N GLN A 214 -11.65 7.07 11.20
CA GLN A 214 -12.82 7.84 11.53
C GLN A 214 -13.87 7.84 10.39
N ASP A 215 -13.43 8.05 9.15
CA ASP A 215 -14.30 8.00 7.96
C ASP A 215 -14.88 6.59 7.75
N ARG A 216 -14.09 5.54 7.99
CA ARG A 216 -14.51 4.14 7.89
C ARG A 216 -15.54 3.79 8.98
N THR A 217 -15.34 4.28 10.19
CA THR A 217 -16.27 4.07 11.32
C THR A 217 -17.57 4.77 11.05
N PHE A 218 -17.55 6.02 10.58
CA PHE A 218 -18.74 6.79 10.25
C PHE A 218 -19.56 6.12 9.15
N LYS A 219 -18.92 5.72 8.05
CA LYS A 219 -19.57 5.00 6.96
C LYS A 219 -20.18 3.67 7.42
N THR A 220 -19.50 2.93 8.29
CA THR A 220 -20.02 1.66 8.81
C THR A 220 -21.25 1.87 9.69
N LEU A 221 -21.32 2.94 10.48
CA LEU A 221 -22.50 3.29 11.27
C LEU A 221 -23.69 3.65 10.38
N GLU A 222 -23.45 4.48 9.37
CA GLU A 222 -24.43 4.88 8.37
C GLU A 222 -25.01 3.67 7.61
N ASP A 223 -24.14 2.77 7.14
CA ASP A 223 -24.54 1.56 6.42
C ASP A 223 -25.43 0.64 7.28
N ASN A 224 -25.13 0.48 8.55
CA ASN A 224 -25.97 -0.32 9.46
C ASN A 224 -27.32 0.35 9.75
N LEU A 225 -27.35 1.66 9.98
CA LEU A 225 -28.59 2.41 10.14
C LEU A 225 -29.48 2.30 8.91
N LEU A 226 -28.95 2.57 7.73
CA LEU A 226 -29.68 2.45 6.47
C LEU A 226 -30.18 1.03 6.23
N ALA A 227 -29.40 0.00 6.52
CA ALA A 227 -29.81 -1.39 6.37
C ALA A 227 -31.04 -1.73 7.26
N ILE A 228 -31.04 -1.28 8.52
CA ILE A 228 -32.19 -1.50 9.43
C ILE A 228 -33.41 -0.69 9.00
N MET A 229 -33.21 0.56 8.57
CA MET A 229 -34.30 1.42 8.12
C MET A 229 -34.99 0.90 6.86
N VAL A 230 -34.19 0.44 5.86
CA VAL A 230 -34.71 -0.03 4.57
C VAL A 230 -35.36 -1.41 4.70
N PHE A 231 -34.75 -2.34 5.41
CA PHE A 231 -35.14 -3.75 5.43
C PHE A 231 -35.74 -4.21 6.75
N GLY A 232 -35.52 -3.47 7.86
CA GLY A 232 -36.03 -3.79 9.20
C GLY A 232 -37.36 -3.20 9.52
N GLY A 233 -38.01 -2.43 8.63
CA GLY A 233 -39.31 -1.80 8.84
C GLY A 233 -39.32 -0.64 9.86
N GLN A 234 -38.13 -0.13 10.23
CA GLN A 234 -37.97 0.98 11.19
C GLN A 234 -37.98 2.37 10.51
N ALA A 235 -38.79 2.55 9.48
CA ALA A 235 -38.85 3.78 8.67
C ALA A 235 -39.31 5.07 9.42
N GLY A 236 -39.55 4.99 10.71
CA GLY A 236 -40.02 6.12 11.53
C GLY A 236 -38.93 6.93 12.22
N ALA A 237 -37.69 6.54 12.11
CA ALA A 237 -36.55 7.28 12.70
C ALA A 237 -36.31 8.58 11.90
N LYS A 238 -36.46 9.75 12.55
CA LYS A 238 -36.17 11.06 11.95
C LYS A 238 -34.65 11.23 11.87
N ILE A 239 -34.03 10.72 10.80
CA ILE A 239 -32.62 10.92 10.51
C ILE A 239 -32.51 11.62 9.16
N ASP A 240 -31.63 12.59 9.07
CA ASP A 240 -31.29 13.29 7.82
C ASP A 240 -30.29 12.42 7.01
N LEU A 241 -30.72 11.21 6.67
CA LEU A 241 -29.97 10.29 5.80
C LEU A 241 -30.71 10.16 4.48
N THR A 242 -29.99 10.39 3.39
CA THR A 242 -30.52 10.21 2.04
C THR A 242 -30.72 8.72 1.76
N MET A 243 -31.97 8.31 1.50
CA MET A 243 -32.26 6.93 1.13
C MET A 243 -31.67 6.61 -0.24
N PRO A 244 -30.95 5.50 -0.39
CA PRO A 244 -30.33 5.15 -1.66
C PRO A 244 -31.38 4.70 -2.68
N GLU A 245 -31.29 5.27 -3.89
CA GLU A 245 -32.11 4.88 -5.05
C GLU A 245 -31.37 3.89 -5.98
N ASP A 246 -30.07 3.73 -5.79
CA ASP A 246 -29.21 2.88 -6.60
C ASP A 246 -29.35 1.40 -6.21
N GLU A 247 -29.60 0.53 -7.19
CA GLU A 247 -29.80 -0.92 -6.99
C GLU A 247 -28.57 -1.61 -6.39
N VAL A 248 -27.37 -1.17 -6.74
CA VAL A 248 -26.12 -1.74 -6.19
C VAL A 248 -26.01 -1.43 -4.70
N ARG A 249 -26.33 -0.19 -4.33
CA ARG A 249 -26.31 0.23 -2.93
C ARG A 249 -27.38 -0.46 -2.10
N LEU A 250 -28.57 -0.64 -2.65
CA LEU A 250 -29.64 -1.41 -2.00
C LEU A 250 -29.24 -2.87 -1.80
N ALA A 251 -28.55 -3.49 -2.76
CA ALA A 251 -28.06 -4.85 -2.60
C ALA A 251 -26.97 -4.98 -1.51
N GLU A 252 -26.08 -4.00 -1.38
CA GLU A 252 -25.08 -3.95 -0.29
C GLU A 252 -25.77 -3.87 1.09
N LEU A 253 -26.75 -2.97 1.24
CA LEU A 253 -27.50 -2.82 2.49
C LEU A 253 -28.35 -4.05 2.82
N SER A 254 -28.96 -4.69 1.81
CA SER A 254 -29.68 -5.95 1.98
C SER A 254 -28.75 -7.04 2.54
N LEU A 255 -27.52 -7.11 2.03
CA LEU A 255 -26.52 -8.07 2.54
C LEU A 255 -26.13 -7.80 4.00
N ILE A 256 -25.98 -6.53 4.39
CA ILE A 256 -25.69 -6.15 5.78
C ILE A 256 -26.88 -6.59 6.66
N PHE A 257 -28.10 -6.31 6.25
CA PHE A 257 -29.30 -6.70 6.99
C PHE A 257 -29.42 -8.22 7.13
N GLU A 258 -29.32 -8.96 6.02
CA GLU A 258 -29.39 -10.43 6.00
C GLU A 258 -28.31 -11.10 6.87
N THR A 259 -27.13 -10.55 6.92
CA THR A 259 -26.00 -11.14 7.67
C THR A 259 -26.02 -10.80 9.16
N ARG A 260 -26.50 -9.61 9.54
CA ARG A 260 -26.44 -9.11 10.92
C ARG A 260 -27.77 -9.12 11.63
N TYR A 261 -28.86 -8.73 10.98
CA TYR A 261 -30.13 -8.36 11.60
C TYR A 261 -31.32 -9.25 11.25
N LYS A 262 -31.21 -10.13 10.27
CA LYS A 262 -32.30 -10.99 9.79
C LYS A 262 -33.04 -11.78 10.89
N LYS A 263 -32.32 -12.18 11.95
CA LYS A 263 -32.82 -13.00 13.05
C LYS A 263 -33.30 -12.16 14.24
N TRP A 264 -33.26 -10.85 14.17
CA TRP A 264 -33.58 -9.95 15.26
C TRP A 264 -35.05 -9.65 15.26
N THR A 265 -35.63 -9.51 16.47
CA THR A 265 -37.02 -9.08 16.65
C THR A 265 -37.15 -7.57 16.41
N ALA A 266 -38.36 -7.09 16.20
CA ALA A 266 -38.65 -5.67 16.03
C ALA A 266 -38.14 -4.83 17.22
N GLU A 267 -38.32 -5.34 18.45
CA GLU A 267 -37.81 -4.67 19.66
C GLU A 267 -36.29 -4.58 19.71
N MET A 268 -35.60 -5.64 19.31
CA MET A 268 -34.13 -5.63 19.22
C MET A 268 -33.63 -4.63 18.17
N LEU A 269 -34.29 -4.56 17.02
CA LEU A 269 -33.96 -3.60 15.96
C LEU A 269 -34.21 -2.15 16.41
N GLU A 270 -35.25 -1.89 17.18
CA GLU A 270 -35.54 -0.55 17.72
C GLU A 270 -34.45 -0.07 18.69
N VAL A 271 -34.04 -0.94 19.61
CA VAL A 271 -32.96 -0.63 20.56
C VAL A 271 -31.62 -0.35 19.81
N GLU A 272 -31.25 -1.24 18.89
CA GLU A 272 -30.02 -1.07 18.09
C GLU A 272 -30.06 0.20 17.25
N THR A 273 -31.20 0.50 16.62
CA THR A 273 -31.38 1.73 15.84
C THR A 273 -31.09 2.95 16.68
N LYS A 274 -31.62 2.99 17.91
CA LYS A 274 -31.44 4.10 18.84
C LYS A 274 -29.94 4.25 19.24
N GLU A 275 -29.27 3.16 19.56
CA GLU A 275 -27.85 3.16 19.91
C GLU A 275 -26.96 3.58 18.72
N LEU A 276 -27.25 3.07 17.52
CA LEU A 276 -26.52 3.44 16.31
C LEU A 276 -26.73 4.92 15.97
N MET A 277 -27.95 5.45 16.16
CA MET A 277 -28.26 6.87 15.95
C MET A 277 -27.45 7.77 16.88
N GLU A 278 -27.38 7.44 18.18
CA GLU A 278 -26.60 8.21 19.14
C GLU A 278 -25.10 8.22 18.78
N ARG A 279 -24.58 7.06 18.36
CA ARG A 279 -23.18 6.94 17.91
C ARG A 279 -22.94 7.69 16.61
N TRP A 280 -23.83 7.59 15.65
CA TRP A 280 -23.75 8.30 14.37
C TRP A 280 -23.76 9.81 14.57
N HIS A 281 -24.69 10.34 15.40
CA HIS A 281 -24.73 11.76 15.73
C HIS A 281 -23.41 12.26 16.34
N LYS A 282 -22.84 11.52 17.30
CA LYS A 282 -21.57 11.87 17.91
C LYS A 282 -20.43 11.92 16.88
N GLU A 283 -20.37 10.95 15.98
CA GLU A 283 -19.33 10.92 14.94
C GLU A 283 -19.59 11.99 13.85
N ALA A 284 -20.84 12.28 13.49
CA ALA A 284 -21.20 13.35 12.57
C ALA A 284 -20.78 14.73 13.10
N ILE A 285 -21.02 14.99 14.39
CA ILE A 285 -20.55 16.23 15.04
C ILE A 285 -19.03 16.33 15.02
N LYS A 286 -18.31 15.27 15.35
CA LYS A 286 -16.84 15.25 15.30
C LYS A 286 -16.33 15.52 13.88
N LYS A 287 -16.93 14.89 12.88
CA LYS A 287 -16.57 15.09 11.47
C LYS A 287 -16.83 16.53 11.03
N GLY A 288 -17.99 17.10 11.34
CA GLY A 288 -18.31 18.48 11.07
C GLY A 288 -17.35 19.48 11.71
N ILE A 289 -16.97 19.24 12.97
CA ILE A 289 -15.96 20.08 13.67
C ILE A 289 -14.58 19.96 12.98
N ALA A 290 -14.17 18.76 12.59
CA ALA A 290 -12.90 18.54 11.92
C ALA A 290 -12.85 19.24 10.55
N GLU A 291 -13.92 19.15 9.76
CA GLU A 291 -14.05 19.81 8.46
C GLU A 291 -14.02 21.33 8.57
N LEU A 292 -14.71 21.90 9.56
CA LEU A 292 -14.68 23.33 9.83
C LEU A 292 -13.31 23.80 10.32
N THR A 293 -12.67 23.01 11.21
CA THR A 293 -11.33 23.33 11.71
C THR A 293 -10.27 23.26 10.60
N ALA A 294 -10.43 22.36 9.63
CA ALA A 294 -9.52 22.25 8.49
C ALA A 294 -9.56 23.45 7.55
N LYS A 295 -10.61 24.27 7.60
CA LYS A 295 -10.73 25.50 6.83
C LYS A 295 -10.01 26.69 7.48
N LEU A 296 -9.60 26.58 8.74
CA LEU A 296 -8.90 27.63 9.48
C LEU A 296 -7.36 27.50 9.36
N PRO A 297 -6.59 28.62 9.26
CA PRO A 297 -7.09 30.00 9.04
C PRO A 297 -7.42 30.25 7.56
N THR A 298 -8.48 30.99 7.29
CA THR A 298 -8.89 31.37 5.91
C THR A 298 -8.06 32.54 5.38
N GLY A 299 -7.43 33.31 6.26
CA GLY A 299 -6.76 34.58 5.95
C GLY A 299 -7.71 35.81 6.02
N ASP A 300 -8.97 35.61 6.39
CA ASP A 300 -9.98 36.63 6.64
C ASP A 300 -10.54 36.48 8.07
N ASP A 301 -10.32 37.50 8.91
CA ASP A 301 -10.71 37.48 10.33
C ASP A 301 -12.24 37.36 10.52
N GLU A 302 -13.06 37.91 9.61
CA GLU A 302 -14.52 37.79 9.70
C GLU A 302 -15.00 36.37 9.38
N GLU A 303 -14.40 35.74 8.38
CA GLU A 303 -14.71 34.36 7.98
C GLU A 303 -14.25 33.35 9.03
N ASP A 304 -13.07 33.54 9.60
CA ASP A 304 -12.56 32.74 10.72
C ASP A 304 -13.47 32.80 11.93
N GLN A 305 -13.99 34.00 12.27
CA GLN A 305 -14.95 34.15 13.37
C GLN A 305 -16.31 33.47 13.12
N LYS A 306 -16.77 33.44 11.86
CA LYS A 306 -18.00 32.69 11.52
C LYS A 306 -17.79 31.19 11.70
N ILE A 307 -16.68 30.65 11.19
CA ILE A 307 -16.34 29.22 11.32
C ILE A 307 -16.23 28.85 12.82
N LEU A 308 -15.55 29.64 13.63
CA LEU A 308 -15.43 29.40 15.07
C LEU A 308 -16.78 29.43 15.80
N ARG A 309 -17.74 30.27 15.37
CA ARG A 309 -19.11 30.26 15.91
C ARG A 309 -19.86 28.99 15.55
N GLU A 310 -19.70 28.47 14.33
CA GLU A 310 -20.31 27.20 13.90
C GLU A 310 -19.74 26.01 14.68
N ILE A 311 -18.41 25.96 14.85
CA ILE A 311 -17.75 24.93 15.68
C ILE A 311 -18.33 24.94 17.10
N ARG A 312 -18.48 26.12 17.72
CA ARG A 312 -19.06 26.24 19.07
C ARG A 312 -20.53 25.82 19.13
N LYS A 313 -21.31 26.00 18.07
CA LYS A 313 -22.70 25.51 18.00
C LYS A 313 -22.72 23.99 17.98
N LEU A 314 -21.87 23.35 17.14
CA LEU A 314 -21.76 21.89 17.08
C LEU A 314 -21.27 21.25 18.39
N GLN A 315 -20.44 21.95 19.16
CA GLN A 315 -19.95 21.47 20.46
C GLN A 315 -21.00 21.54 21.59
N LYS A 316 -22.08 22.28 21.39
CA LYS A 316 -23.14 22.47 22.41
C LYS A 316 -24.40 21.64 22.15
N GLY A 317 -24.55 21.06 20.96
CA GLY A 317 -25.65 20.13 20.60
C GLY A 317 -25.24 18.70 20.77
#